data_1440c2c32c827e716f893c2440edf3c2
#
_entry.id   1440c2c32c827e716f893c2440edf3c2
#
_cell.length_a   1.000
_cell.length_b   1.000
_cell.length_c   1.000
_cell.angle_alpha   90.00
_cell.angle_beta   90.00
_cell.angle_gamma   90.00
#
_symmetry.space_group_name_H-M   'P 1'
#
loop_
_entity.id
_entity.type
_entity.pdbx_description
1 polymer ?
#
loop_
_entity_poly.entity_id
_entity_poly.type
_entity_poly.pdbx_seq_one_letter_code
_entity_poly.pdbx_strand_id
1 'polypeptide(L)'
;MARLCFDYGHGGSDPGAVYMGRKESDDVLAVGREAARILRRHGVVVDETRTADVSLSLKARCDFENVGSFDYFISFHRNAFKPETAAGVETYTYLNPGAKSKGLAGKIQSALVDVGFADRGVKEANFQVLRETKAPAVLIEIGFIDNSRDNALFDSKRADIASGIAKAILSQLGIKYMEENNSQDKLAEVLDILVENGVVSSPAYWLENAREGKTIKGEYGALLIERMGEFILSNLSKT
;
A
#
# COMPACT_ATOMS: atom_id res chain seq x y z
N MET A 1 -0.25 12.17 16.46
CA MET A 1 -0.66 11.66 15.14
C MET A 1 0.14 10.39 14.90
N ALA A 2 -0.49 9.29 14.54
CA ALA A 2 0.22 8.03 14.30
C ALA A 2 1.08 8.15 13.03
N ARG A 3 2.29 7.56 13.07
CA ARG A 3 3.25 7.60 11.97
C ARG A 3 3.80 6.20 11.69
N LEU A 4 3.73 5.77 10.44
CA LEU A 4 4.12 4.44 9.99
C LEU A 4 5.26 4.53 8.98
N CYS A 5 6.12 3.51 8.96
CA CYS A 5 7.07 3.28 7.90
C CYS A 5 6.59 2.09 7.05
N PHE A 6 6.27 2.34 5.79
CA PHE A 6 5.96 1.30 4.81
C PHE A 6 7.20 0.98 4.00
N ASP A 7 7.49 -0.31 3.90
CA ASP A 7 8.59 -0.84 3.12
C ASP A 7 8.03 -1.75 2.02
N TYR A 8 8.28 -1.38 0.78
CA TYR A 8 7.90 -2.21 -0.37
C TYR A 8 9.10 -3.02 -0.80
N GLY A 9 9.04 -4.33 -0.60
CA GLY A 9 10.15 -5.23 -0.90
C GLY A 9 10.67 -5.07 -2.31
N HIS A 10 11.97 -5.36 -2.51
CA HIS A 10 12.61 -5.35 -3.84
C HIS A 10 12.57 -3.98 -4.53
N GLY A 11 12.73 -3.95 -5.87
CA GLY A 11 12.68 -2.76 -6.72
C GLY A 11 13.94 -2.55 -7.56
N GLY A 12 13.79 -1.85 -8.70
CA GLY A 12 14.88 -1.56 -9.63
C GLY A 12 15.52 -2.82 -10.21
N SER A 13 16.78 -3.05 -9.90
CA SER A 13 17.52 -4.23 -10.36
C SER A 13 17.17 -5.53 -9.62
N ASP A 14 16.43 -5.46 -8.52
CA ASP A 14 15.92 -6.61 -7.76
C ASP A 14 14.41 -6.73 -7.96
N PRO A 15 13.92 -7.55 -8.89
CA PRO A 15 12.49 -7.70 -9.13
C PRO A 15 11.78 -8.50 -8.03
N GLY A 16 12.50 -9.10 -7.08
CA GLY A 16 11.98 -10.13 -6.19
C GLY A 16 11.66 -11.42 -6.93
N ALA A 17 10.71 -12.19 -6.45
CA ALA A 17 10.23 -13.37 -7.15
C ALA A 17 9.57 -12.98 -8.49
N VAL A 18 9.83 -13.78 -9.52
CA VAL A 18 9.29 -13.57 -10.87
C VAL A 18 8.61 -14.84 -11.36
N TYR A 19 7.37 -14.71 -11.80
CA TYR A 19 6.62 -15.82 -12.40
C TYR A 19 5.80 -15.34 -13.60
N MET A 20 5.98 -15.98 -14.76
CA MET A 20 5.29 -15.63 -16.02
C MET A 20 5.34 -14.14 -16.36
N GLY A 21 6.46 -13.48 -16.12
CA GLY A 21 6.67 -12.05 -16.37
C GLY A 21 6.14 -11.10 -15.27
N ARG A 22 5.40 -11.61 -14.29
CA ARG A 22 4.96 -10.85 -13.12
C ARG A 22 6.12 -10.68 -12.15
N LYS A 23 6.31 -9.50 -11.59
CA LYS A 23 7.35 -9.18 -10.62
C LYS A 23 6.74 -8.88 -9.27
N GLU A 24 7.33 -9.43 -8.22
CA GLU A 24 6.96 -9.12 -6.84
C GLU A 24 7.07 -7.63 -6.54
N SER A 25 8.16 -6.99 -6.97
CA SER A 25 8.41 -5.56 -6.74
C SER A 25 7.29 -4.63 -7.23
N ASP A 26 6.64 -4.97 -8.35
CA ASP A 26 5.54 -4.18 -8.92
C ASP A 26 4.25 -4.38 -8.11
N ASP A 27 3.95 -5.63 -7.75
CA ASP A 27 2.76 -5.99 -6.98
C ASP A 27 2.75 -5.31 -5.61
N VAL A 28 3.85 -5.41 -4.87
CA VAL A 28 3.94 -4.88 -3.50
C VAL A 28 3.94 -3.36 -3.47
N LEU A 29 4.55 -2.72 -4.48
CA LEU A 29 4.48 -1.27 -4.62
C LEU A 29 3.03 -0.81 -4.86
N ALA A 30 2.32 -1.46 -5.77
CA ALA A 30 0.95 -1.10 -6.12
C ALA A 30 0.00 -1.23 -4.93
N VAL A 31 -0.03 -2.41 -4.28
CA VAL A 31 -0.96 -2.66 -3.15
C VAL A 31 -0.60 -1.86 -1.91
N GLY A 32 0.70 -1.71 -1.61
CA GLY A 32 1.15 -0.97 -0.44
C GLY A 32 0.88 0.53 -0.56
N ARG A 33 1.08 1.14 -1.73
CA ARG A 33 0.72 2.55 -1.97
C ARG A 33 -0.78 2.79 -1.85
N GLU A 34 -1.60 1.85 -2.30
CA GLU A 34 -3.06 1.94 -2.14
C GLU A 34 -3.45 1.88 -0.65
N ALA A 35 -2.86 0.98 0.14
CA ALA A 35 -3.07 0.94 1.59
C ALA A 35 -2.58 2.23 2.28
N ALA A 36 -1.42 2.77 1.89
CA ALA A 36 -0.89 4.04 2.41
C ALA A 36 -1.85 5.21 2.16
N ARG A 37 -2.45 5.28 0.96
CA ARG A 37 -3.44 6.29 0.60
C ARG A 37 -4.67 6.22 1.50
N ILE A 38 -5.18 5.01 1.76
CA ILE A 38 -6.31 4.81 2.67
C ILE A 38 -5.97 5.32 4.08
N LEU A 39 -4.79 4.97 4.61
CA LEU A 39 -4.35 5.39 5.94
C LEU A 39 -4.17 6.91 6.05
N ARG A 40 -3.59 7.57 5.03
CA ARG A 40 -3.42 9.03 5.00
C ARG A 40 -4.77 9.75 5.08
N ARG A 41 -5.81 9.25 4.42
CA ARG A 41 -7.19 9.80 4.55
C ARG A 41 -7.76 9.69 5.97
N HIS A 42 -7.27 8.76 6.77
CA HIS A 42 -7.64 8.60 8.19
C HIS A 42 -6.70 9.36 9.15
N GLY A 43 -5.89 10.30 8.61
CA GLY A 43 -5.01 11.14 9.43
C GLY A 43 -3.74 10.42 9.93
N VAL A 44 -3.37 9.29 9.33
CA VAL A 44 -2.12 8.58 9.64
C VAL A 44 -1.02 9.07 8.70
N VAL A 45 0.14 9.44 9.27
CA VAL A 45 1.33 9.74 8.47
C VAL A 45 1.96 8.42 8.04
N VAL A 46 2.20 8.26 6.75
CA VAL A 46 2.88 7.07 6.19
C VAL A 46 4.08 7.53 5.38
N ASP A 47 5.27 7.20 5.85
CA ASP A 47 6.51 7.35 5.11
C ASP A 47 6.83 6.03 4.41
N GLU A 48 7.35 6.13 3.21
CA GLU A 48 7.57 4.99 2.32
C GLU A 48 9.06 4.87 1.99
N THR A 49 9.65 3.68 2.11
CA THR A 49 11.08 3.47 1.80
C THR A 49 11.40 3.73 0.34
N ARG A 50 10.44 3.46 -0.56
CA ARG A 50 10.47 3.82 -1.98
C ARG A 50 9.07 4.17 -2.47
N THR A 51 8.95 5.02 -3.46
CA THR A 51 7.68 5.39 -4.11
C THR A 51 7.65 5.07 -5.59
N ALA A 52 8.77 4.52 -6.10
CA ALA A 52 8.97 4.14 -7.50
C ALA A 52 9.72 2.81 -7.58
N ASP A 53 9.92 2.31 -8.80
CA ASP A 53 10.72 1.11 -9.07
C ASP A 53 12.22 1.44 -8.99
N VAL A 54 12.74 1.49 -7.76
CA VAL A 54 14.15 1.78 -7.44
C VAL A 54 14.72 0.75 -6.48
N SER A 55 16.00 0.43 -6.63
CA SER A 55 16.71 -0.51 -5.76
C SER A 55 17.05 0.10 -4.41
N LEU A 56 16.73 -0.62 -3.34
CA LEU A 56 17.16 -0.32 -1.98
C LEU A 56 17.72 -1.56 -1.31
N SER A 57 18.91 -1.44 -0.70
CA SER A 57 19.45 -2.51 0.11
C SER A 57 18.65 -2.72 1.40
N LEU A 58 18.67 -3.92 1.97
CA LEU A 58 18.03 -4.19 3.27
C LEU A 58 18.50 -3.23 4.36
N LYS A 59 19.82 -2.89 4.36
CA LYS A 59 20.37 -1.90 5.28
C LYS A 59 19.74 -0.52 5.08
N ALA A 60 19.59 -0.06 3.84
CA ALA A 60 19.00 1.25 3.56
C ALA A 60 17.55 1.34 4.03
N ARG A 61 16.78 0.25 3.94
CA ARG A 61 15.39 0.16 4.45
C ARG A 61 15.37 0.29 5.98
N CYS A 62 16.26 -0.43 6.67
CA CYS A 62 16.41 -0.33 8.13
C CYS A 62 16.89 1.07 8.55
N ASP A 63 17.89 1.63 7.85
CA ASP A 63 18.42 2.96 8.17
C ASP A 63 17.34 4.05 7.99
N PHE A 64 16.50 3.95 6.95
CA PHE A 64 15.38 4.86 6.72
C PHE A 64 14.40 4.84 7.89
N GLU A 65 14.02 3.66 8.36
CA GLU A 65 13.15 3.53 9.53
C GLU A 65 13.84 4.03 10.80
N ASN A 66 15.09 3.66 11.02
CA ASN A 66 15.82 3.92 12.25
C ASN A 66 16.14 5.39 12.51
N VAL A 67 16.15 6.26 11.49
CA VAL A 67 16.30 7.71 11.66
C VAL A 67 14.98 8.42 11.99
N GLY A 68 13.84 7.76 11.75
CA GLY A 68 12.52 8.26 12.09
C GLY A 68 12.04 7.82 13.48
N SER A 69 10.86 8.28 13.84
CA SER A 69 10.12 7.79 15.00
C SER A 69 8.78 7.29 14.50
N PHE A 70 8.65 5.96 14.40
CA PHE A 70 7.48 5.29 13.85
C PHE A 70 6.77 4.46 14.91
N ASP A 71 5.44 4.40 14.84
CA ASP A 71 4.63 3.53 15.67
C ASP A 71 4.73 2.08 15.24
N TYR A 72 4.89 1.85 13.91
CA TYR A 72 5.07 0.54 13.28
C TYR A 72 5.89 0.64 12.00
N PHE A 73 6.61 -0.46 11.69
CA PHE A 73 7.21 -0.77 10.40
C PHE A 73 6.46 -1.92 9.75
N ILE A 74 6.04 -1.75 8.50
CA ILE A 74 5.29 -2.75 7.74
C ILE A 74 5.98 -2.99 6.39
N SER A 75 6.51 -4.20 6.19
CA SER A 75 7.14 -4.62 4.93
C SER A 75 6.18 -5.48 4.12
N PHE A 76 6.07 -5.18 2.82
CA PHE A 76 5.16 -5.84 1.89
C PHE A 76 5.95 -6.74 0.95
N HIS A 77 5.54 -8.00 0.84
CA HIS A 77 6.14 -9.04 0.02
C HIS A 77 5.08 -9.94 -0.63
N ARG A 78 5.51 -10.75 -1.58
CA ARG A 78 4.77 -11.88 -2.12
C ARG A 78 5.63 -13.13 -2.09
N ASN A 79 5.09 -14.17 -1.51
CA ASN A 79 5.80 -15.43 -1.32
C ASN A 79 6.04 -16.15 -2.66
N ALA A 80 7.03 -17.02 -2.69
CA ALA A 80 7.31 -17.94 -3.79
C ALA A 80 7.85 -19.26 -3.24
N PHE A 81 7.55 -20.35 -3.95
CA PHE A 81 8.11 -21.68 -3.61
C PHE A 81 8.36 -22.49 -4.89
N LYS A 82 7.53 -23.47 -5.17
CA LYS A 82 7.52 -24.22 -6.42
C LYS A 82 6.22 -23.87 -7.15
N PRO A 83 6.27 -23.62 -8.45
CA PRO A 83 5.09 -23.24 -9.22
C PRO A 83 3.88 -24.12 -8.93
N GLU A 84 2.74 -23.48 -8.64
CA GLU A 84 1.42 -24.09 -8.41
C GLU A 84 1.32 -25.06 -7.22
N THR A 85 2.33 -25.09 -6.30
CA THR A 85 2.31 -26.06 -5.17
C THR A 85 1.94 -25.43 -3.84
N ALA A 86 2.23 -24.17 -3.63
CA ALA A 86 1.90 -23.45 -2.39
C ALA A 86 0.96 -22.28 -2.69
N ALA A 87 0.08 -21.96 -1.75
CA ALA A 87 -0.87 -20.85 -1.85
C ALA A 87 -1.18 -20.30 -0.45
N GLY A 88 -1.67 -19.05 -0.39
CA GLY A 88 -2.17 -18.40 0.81
C GLY A 88 -1.23 -17.35 1.38
N VAL A 89 -1.66 -16.71 2.46
CA VAL A 89 -1.00 -15.56 3.10
C VAL A 89 -0.28 -15.95 4.39
N GLU A 90 0.84 -15.30 4.65
CA GLU A 90 1.62 -15.43 5.87
C GLU A 90 2.01 -14.04 6.37
N THR A 91 1.95 -13.82 7.69
CA THR A 91 2.46 -12.57 8.27
C THR A 91 3.57 -12.90 9.26
N TYR A 92 4.72 -12.27 9.08
CA TYR A 92 5.91 -12.53 9.88
C TYR A 92 6.16 -11.42 10.89
N THR A 93 6.64 -11.83 12.07
CA THR A 93 7.27 -10.97 13.06
C THR A 93 8.71 -11.41 13.29
N TYR A 94 9.52 -10.57 13.94
CA TYR A 94 10.80 -11.04 14.46
C TYR A 94 10.59 -12.07 15.57
N LEU A 95 11.68 -12.75 15.95
CA LEU A 95 11.66 -13.79 17.01
C LEU A 95 11.25 -13.23 18.37
N ASN A 96 10.40 -13.93 19.10
CA ASN A 96 9.86 -13.51 20.39
C ASN A 96 9.21 -12.12 20.35
N PRO A 97 8.22 -11.87 19.50
CA PRO A 97 7.67 -10.54 19.24
C PRO A 97 6.98 -9.97 20.48
N GLY A 98 7.14 -8.66 20.66
CA GLY A 98 6.33 -7.90 21.60
C GLY A 98 4.84 -7.87 21.22
N ALA A 99 3.98 -7.56 22.20
CA ALA A 99 2.53 -7.54 22.02
C ALA A 99 2.05 -6.68 20.84
N LYS A 100 2.73 -5.57 20.54
CA LYS A 100 2.40 -4.67 19.41
C LYS A 100 2.56 -5.36 18.06
N SER A 101 3.74 -5.97 17.79
CA SER A 101 3.98 -6.69 16.53
C SER A 101 3.05 -7.90 16.40
N LYS A 102 2.90 -8.69 17.45
CA LYS A 102 2.00 -9.86 17.46
C LYS A 102 0.55 -9.47 17.20
N GLY A 103 0.06 -8.41 17.84
CA GLY A 103 -1.30 -7.91 17.66
C GLY A 103 -1.56 -7.41 16.24
N LEU A 104 -0.62 -6.62 15.67
CA LEU A 104 -0.73 -6.13 14.30
C LEU A 104 -0.68 -7.29 13.29
N ALA A 105 0.27 -8.21 13.44
CA ALA A 105 0.41 -9.37 12.55
C ALA A 105 -0.88 -10.22 12.52
N GLY A 106 -1.48 -10.50 13.69
CA GLY A 106 -2.73 -11.24 13.75
C GLY A 106 -3.89 -10.55 13.05
N LYS A 107 -4.03 -9.23 13.19
CA LYS A 107 -5.09 -8.46 12.53
C LYS A 107 -4.90 -8.42 11.01
N ILE A 108 -3.68 -8.22 10.53
CA ILE A 108 -3.39 -8.22 9.09
C ILE A 108 -3.62 -9.61 8.51
N GLN A 109 -3.14 -10.67 9.18
CA GLN A 109 -3.35 -12.05 8.74
C GLN A 109 -4.85 -12.34 8.58
N SER A 110 -5.65 -12.04 9.61
CA SER A 110 -7.11 -12.22 9.56
C SER A 110 -7.75 -11.45 8.41
N ALA A 111 -7.39 -10.19 8.22
CA ALA A 111 -7.95 -9.36 7.15
C ALA A 111 -7.67 -9.94 5.76
N LEU A 112 -6.48 -10.50 5.53
CA LEU A 112 -6.13 -11.12 4.25
C LEU A 112 -6.84 -12.47 4.03
N VAL A 113 -7.06 -13.23 5.10
CA VAL A 113 -7.90 -14.45 5.04
C VAL A 113 -9.34 -14.09 4.70
N ASP A 114 -9.87 -13.02 5.28
CA ASP A 114 -11.23 -12.53 4.98
C ASP A 114 -11.41 -12.09 3.50
N VAL A 115 -10.34 -11.65 2.84
CA VAL A 115 -10.34 -11.38 1.38
C VAL A 115 -10.51 -12.67 0.56
N GLY A 116 -10.09 -13.82 1.10
CA GLY A 116 -10.24 -15.13 0.48
C GLY A 116 -8.96 -15.93 0.29
N PHE A 117 -7.81 -15.44 0.78
CA PHE A 117 -6.57 -16.22 0.78
C PHE A 117 -6.61 -17.36 1.78
N ALA A 118 -5.92 -18.45 1.46
CA ALA A 118 -5.71 -19.53 2.42
C ALA A 118 -4.87 -19.04 3.60
N ASP A 119 -5.27 -19.39 4.82
CA ASP A 119 -4.57 -19.03 6.04
C ASP A 119 -3.34 -19.93 6.26
N ARG A 120 -2.16 -19.33 6.32
CA ARG A 120 -0.92 -20.03 6.69
C ARG A 120 -0.37 -19.55 8.03
N GLY A 121 -1.07 -18.62 8.66
CA GLY A 121 -0.83 -18.15 10.01
C GLY A 121 0.23 -17.07 10.15
N VAL A 122 0.30 -16.56 11.36
CA VAL A 122 1.38 -15.66 11.80
C VAL A 122 2.59 -16.51 12.20
N LYS A 123 3.77 -16.10 11.72
CA LYS A 123 5.03 -16.81 11.94
C LYS A 123 6.12 -15.89 12.47
N GLU A 124 7.18 -16.48 12.96
CA GLU A 124 8.38 -15.78 13.40
C GLU A 124 9.54 -16.10 12.45
N ALA A 125 10.30 -15.07 12.05
CA ALA A 125 11.46 -15.25 11.19
C ALA A 125 12.56 -14.23 11.50
N ASN A 126 13.81 -14.63 11.29
CA ASN A 126 14.98 -13.77 11.46
C ASN A 126 15.28 -12.98 10.18
N PHE A 127 14.29 -12.26 9.65
CA PHE A 127 14.50 -11.35 8.53
C PHE A 127 15.20 -10.07 8.99
N GLN A 128 16.14 -9.57 8.17
CA GLN A 128 16.94 -8.40 8.53
C GLN A 128 16.07 -7.18 8.83
N VAL A 129 15.08 -6.88 7.98
CA VAL A 129 14.19 -5.73 8.16
C VAL A 129 13.30 -5.82 9.41
N LEU A 130 13.05 -7.03 9.93
CA LEU A 130 12.33 -7.23 11.19
C LEU A 130 13.25 -7.15 12.41
N ARG A 131 14.53 -7.53 12.25
CA ARG A 131 15.54 -7.58 13.32
C ARG A 131 16.18 -6.22 13.58
N GLU A 132 16.43 -5.45 12.52
CA GLU A 132 17.27 -4.24 12.58
C GLU A 132 16.48 -2.94 12.57
N THR A 133 15.15 -2.99 12.48
CA THR A 133 14.25 -1.84 12.66
C THR A 133 13.88 -1.68 14.13
N LYS A 134 13.69 -0.42 14.58
CA LYS A 134 13.39 -0.07 15.97
C LYS A 134 11.92 -0.16 16.32
N ALA A 135 11.04 0.21 15.38
CA ALA A 135 9.61 0.15 15.60
C ALA A 135 9.10 -1.29 15.65
N PRO A 136 7.98 -1.57 16.32
CA PRO A 136 7.28 -2.84 16.18
C PRO A 136 7.07 -3.18 14.71
N ALA A 137 7.67 -4.29 14.25
CA ALA A 137 7.78 -4.63 12.84
C ALA A 137 6.93 -5.85 12.47
N VAL A 138 6.38 -5.84 11.25
CA VAL A 138 5.73 -6.98 10.59
C VAL A 138 6.15 -7.04 9.11
N LEU A 139 6.20 -8.26 8.54
CA LEU A 139 6.38 -8.49 7.12
C LEU A 139 5.21 -9.34 6.62
N ILE A 140 4.58 -8.89 5.54
CA ILE A 140 3.37 -9.50 4.99
C ILE A 140 3.75 -10.21 3.69
N GLU A 141 3.45 -11.50 3.59
CA GLU A 141 3.50 -12.28 2.36
C GLU A 141 2.09 -12.41 1.77
N ILE A 142 1.78 -11.59 0.78
CA ILE A 142 0.43 -11.45 0.19
C ILE A 142 0.22 -12.48 -0.92
N GLY A 143 0.06 -13.74 -0.54
CA GLY A 143 -0.10 -14.85 -1.48
C GLY A 143 1.19 -15.24 -2.19
N PHE A 144 1.16 -16.35 -2.89
CA PHE A 144 2.28 -16.87 -3.67
C PHE A 144 2.23 -16.32 -5.10
N ILE A 145 3.31 -15.66 -5.54
CA ILE A 145 3.38 -15.08 -6.88
C ILE A 145 3.47 -16.16 -7.98
N ASP A 146 3.95 -17.34 -7.62
CA ASP A 146 4.06 -18.52 -8.49
C ASP A 146 2.86 -19.47 -8.38
N ASN A 147 1.70 -18.95 -7.91
CA ASN A 147 0.43 -19.65 -7.84
C ASN A 147 -0.67 -18.88 -8.60
N SER A 148 -1.27 -19.52 -9.59
CA SER A 148 -2.27 -18.89 -10.46
C SER A 148 -3.55 -18.46 -9.73
N ARG A 149 -4.00 -19.23 -8.73
CA ARG A 149 -5.15 -18.88 -7.88
C ARG A 149 -4.89 -17.64 -7.04
N ASP A 150 -3.72 -17.57 -6.37
CA ASP A 150 -3.35 -16.42 -5.57
C ASP A 150 -3.17 -15.17 -6.43
N ASN A 151 -2.63 -15.31 -7.65
CA ASN A 151 -2.52 -14.21 -8.61
C ASN A 151 -3.89 -13.71 -9.08
N ALA A 152 -4.82 -14.61 -9.43
CA ALA A 152 -6.17 -14.24 -9.82
C ALA A 152 -6.92 -13.51 -8.68
N LEU A 153 -6.73 -13.98 -7.43
CA LEU A 153 -7.30 -13.32 -6.26
C LEU A 153 -6.67 -11.95 -6.03
N PHE A 154 -5.34 -11.84 -6.10
CA PHE A 154 -4.62 -10.59 -5.95
C PHE A 154 -5.10 -9.54 -6.97
N ASP A 155 -5.26 -9.91 -8.24
CA ASP A 155 -5.68 -9.00 -9.30
C ASP A 155 -7.13 -8.56 -9.15
N SER A 156 -8.04 -9.51 -8.88
CA SER A 156 -9.46 -9.20 -8.76
C SER A 156 -9.84 -8.50 -7.46
N LYS A 157 -9.00 -8.63 -6.41
CA LYS A 157 -9.27 -8.17 -5.05
C LYS A 157 -8.22 -7.18 -4.50
N ARG A 158 -7.40 -6.56 -5.36
CA ARG A 158 -6.32 -5.67 -4.90
C ARG A 158 -6.83 -4.55 -4.00
N ALA A 159 -7.94 -3.92 -4.34
CA ALA A 159 -8.54 -2.88 -3.50
C ALA A 159 -9.03 -3.43 -2.15
N ASP A 160 -9.61 -4.63 -2.13
CA ASP A 160 -10.03 -5.30 -0.88
C ASP A 160 -8.82 -5.67 -0.02
N ILE A 161 -7.71 -6.12 -0.63
CA ILE A 161 -6.44 -6.41 0.06
C ILE A 161 -5.90 -5.14 0.71
N ALA A 162 -5.76 -4.06 -0.04
CA ALA A 162 -5.26 -2.78 0.46
C ALA A 162 -6.15 -2.22 1.58
N SER A 163 -7.48 -2.27 1.40
CA SER A 163 -8.46 -1.85 2.39
C SER A 163 -8.42 -2.73 3.64
N GLY A 164 -8.31 -4.05 3.50
CA GLY A 164 -8.19 -4.99 4.61
C GLY A 164 -6.96 -4.72 5.47
N ILE A 165 -5.78 -4.52 4.83
CA ILE A 165 -4.54 -4.16 5.52
C ILE A 165 -4.70 -2.82 6.24
N ALA A 166 -5.26 -1.80 5.58
CA ALA A 166 -5.47 -0.49 6.19
C ALA A 166 -6.43 -0.54 7.39
N LYS A 167 -7.55 -1.28 7.28
CA LYS A 167 -8.51 -1.51 8.38
C LYS A 167 -7.84 -2.21 9.58
N ALA A 168 -7.01 -3.21 9.33
CA ALA A 168 -6.25 -3.91 10.37
C ALA A 168 -5.30 -2.97 11.11
N ILE A 169 -4.58 -2.12 10.37
CA ILE A 169 -3.66 -1.12 10.94
C ILE A 169 -4.43 -0.06 11.74
N LEU A 170 -5.51 0.51 11.19
CA LEU A 170 -6.35 1.49 11.89
C LEU A 170 -6.92 0.92 13.18
N SER A 171 -7.42 -0.32 13.13
CA SER A 171 -7.87 -1.06 14.33
C SER A 171 -6.75 -1.21 15.37
N GLN A 172 -5.52 -1.47 14.94
CA GLN A 172 -4.36 -1.58 15.82
C GLN A 172 -3.99 -0.25 16.47
N LEU A 173 -4.19 0.86 15.76
CA LEU A 173 -3.96 2.23 16.24
C LEU A 173 -5.13 2.78 17.07
N GLY A 174 -6.25 2.07 17.16
CA GLY A 174 -7.47 2.55 17.82
C GLY A 174 -8.19 3.66 17.04
N ILE A 175 -7.94 3.75 15.72
CA ILE A 175 -8.57 4.72 14.82
C ILE A 175 -9.78 4.06 14.14
N LYS A 176 -10.93 4.73 14.19
CA LYS A 176 -12.14 4.22 13.52
C LYS A 176 -11.98 4.31 12.02
N TYR A 177 -12.22 3.20 11.31
CA TYR A 177 -12.35 3.23 9.86
C TYR A 177 -13.63 3.98 9.47
N MET A 178 -13.50 4.90 8.53
CA MET A 178 -14.63 5.61 7.94
C MET A 178 -14.90 5.01 6.56
N GLU A 179 -16.11 4.49 6.36
CA GLU A 179 -16.53 4.00 5.05
C GLU A 179 -16.46 5.14 4.01
N GLU A 180 -16.04 4.82 2.80
CA GLU A 180 -16.00 5.80 1.72
C GLU A 180 -17.43 6.33 1.46
N ASN A 181 -17.65 7.62 1.71
CA ASN A 181 -18.81 8.33 1.16
C ASN A 181 -18.57 8.55 -0.33
N ASN A 182 -19.22 7.76 -1.15
CA ASN A 182 -18.91 7.32 -2.52
C ASN A 182 -18.66 8.41 -3.59
N SER A 183 -18.80 9.71 -3.30
CA SER A 183 -18.56 10.78 -4.28
C SER A 183 -17.40 11.71 -3.96
N GLN A 184 -17.19 12.08 -2.69
CA GLN A 184 -16.10 12.98 -2.30
C GLN A 184 -14.76 12.27 -2.21
N ASP A 185 -14.74 11.00 -1.78
CA ASP A 185 -13.52 10.23 -1.67
C ASP A 185 -12.96 9.83 -3.03
N LYS A 186 -13.86 9.50 -4.00
CA LYS A 186 -13.46 9.33 -5.41
C LYS A 186 -12.84 10.60 -6.01
N LEU A 187 -13.41 11.76 -5.67
CA LEU A 187 -12.84 13.02 -6.13
C LEU A 187 -11.47 13.28 -5.53
N ALA A 188 -11.28 13.02 -4.23
CA ALA A 188 -9.97 13.14 -3.58
C ALA A 188 -8.92 12.25 -4.25
N GLU A 189 -9.28 10.99 -4.53
CA GLU A 189 -8.44 10.05 -5.25
C GLU A 189 -8.02 10.52 -6.64
N VAL A 190 -8.98 10.98 -7.41
CA VAL A 190 -8.73 11.54 -8.74
C VAL A 190 -7.85 12.79 -8.65
N LEU A 191 -8.10 13.65 -7.67
CA LEU A 191 -7.31 14.86 -7.46
C LEU A 191 -5.87 14.54 -7.08
N ASP A 192 -5.60 13.53 -6.24
CA ASP A 192 -4.25 13.11 -5.90
C ASP A 192 -3.48 12.65 -7.15
N ILE A 193 -4.11 11.84 -8.02
CA ILE A 193 -3.53 11.43 -9.30
C ILE A 193 -3.25 12.65 -10.19
N LEU A 194 -4.17 13.60 -10.24
CA LEU A 194 -4.03 14.80 -11.07
C LEU A 194 -2.94 15.75 -10.55
N VAL A 195 -2.74 15.81 -9.24
CA VAL A 195 -1.64 16.56 -8.60
C VAL A 195 -0.30 15.90 -8.90
N GLU A 196 -0.18 14.59 -8.72
CA GLU A 196 1.04 13.84 -9.02
C GLU A 196 1.49 14.00 -10.48
N ASN A 197 0.54 14.20 -11.39
CA ASN A 197 0.80 14.40 -12.80
C ASN A 197 0.82 15.88 -13.24
N GLY A 198 0.81 16.82 -12.31
CA GLY A 198 0.89 18.26 -12.59
C GLY A 198 -0.35 18.89 -13.24
N VAL A 199 -1.46 18.15 -13.32
CA VAL A 199 -2.73 18.61 -13.91
C VAL A 199 -3.45 19.59 -12.99
N VAL A 200 -3.39 19.35 -11.68
CA VAL A 200 -4.01 20.16 -10.62
C VAL A 200 -2.96 20.62 -9.63
N SER A 201 -2.97 21.89 -9.26
CA SER A 201 -2.05 22.46 -8.25
C SER A 201 -2.71 22.76 -6.90
N SER A 202 -4.03 22.73 -6.79
CA SER A 202 -4.78 23.14 -5.61
C SER A 202 -5.91 22.16 -5.29
N PRO A 203 -5.61 20.93 -4.82
CA PRO A 203 -6.61 19.90 -4.56
C PRO A 203 -7.63 20.35 -3.50
N ALA A 204 -7.22 21.11 -2.49
CA ALA A 204 -8.12 21.62 -1.45
C ALA A 204 -9.25 22.48 -2.01
N TYR A 205 -8.97 23.32 -3.01
CA TYR A 205 -9.98 24.13 -3.68
C TYR A 205 -11.07 23.26 -4.33
N TRP A 206 -10.67 22.20 -5.03
CA TRP A 206 -11.59 21.29 -5.72
C TRP A 206 -12.44 20.49 -4.73
N LEU A 207 -11.84 19.97 -3.66
CA LEU A 207 -12.55 19.23 -2.60
C LEU A 207 -13.57 20.11 -1.89
N GLU A 208 -13.25 21.37 -1.62
CA GLU A 208 -14.14 22.29 -0.94
C GLU A 208 -15.32 22.69 -1.83
N ASN A 209 -15.08 22.93 -3.12
CA ASN A 209 -16.09 23.43 -4.05
C ASN A 209 -16.88 22.33 -4.79
N ALA A 210 -16.53 21.06 -4.61
CA ALA A 210 -17.30 19.91 -5.11
C ALA A 210 -18.43 19.47 -4.16
N ARG A 211 -18.75 20.26 -3.15
CA ARG A 211 -19.85 19.98 -2.20
C ARG A 211 -21.18 20.47 -2.75
N GLU A 212 -22.25 19.82 -2.32
CA GLU A 212 -23.62 20.22 -2.68
C GLU A 212 -23.86 21.72 -2.35
N GLY A 213 -24.44 22.44 -3.31
CA GLY A 213 -24.71 23.88 -3.19
C GLY A 213 -23.50 24.79 -3.44
N LYS A 214 -22.35 24.24 -3.81
CA LYS A 214 -21.16 25.02 -4.24
C LYS A 214 -21.03 25.00 -5.76
N THR A 215 -20.37 26.02 -6.30
CA THR A 215 -20.08 26.14 -7.73
C THR A 215 -18.61 26.38 -7.97
N ILE A 216 -18.09 25.76 -9.02
CA ILE A 216 -16.74 25.99 -9.52
C ILE A 216 -16.82 27.13 -10.55
N LYS A 217 -15.88 28.10 -10.49
CA LYS A 217 -15.79 29.12 -11.53
C LYS A 217 -15.53 28.48 -12.89
N GLY A 218 -16.29 28.91 -13.90
CA GLY A 218 -16.23 28.34 -15.25
C GLY A 218 -14.83 28.33 -15.85
N GLU A 219 -14.01 29.36 -15.58
CA GLU A 219 -12.62 29.45 -16.02
C GLU A 219 -11.72 28.31 -15.44
N TYR A 220 -11.93 27.92 -14.17
CA TYR A 220 -11.18 26.83 -13.57
C TYR A 220 -11.67 25.46 -14.06
N GLY A 221 -12.96 25.31 -14.34
CA GLY A 221 -13.51 24.10 -14.97
C GLY A 221 -12.96 23.91 -16.38
N ALA A 222 -12.90 24.95 -17.19
CA ALA A 222 -12.34 24.91 -18.53
C ALA A 222 -10.85 24.54 -18.51
N LEU A 223 -10.05 25.17 -17.64
CA LEU A 223 -8.63 24.89 -17.50
C LEU A 223 -8.37 23.44 -17.04
N LEU A 224 -9.21 22.90 -16.15
CA LEU A 224 -9.09 21.50 -15.72
C LEU A 224 -9.34 20.55 -16.89
N ILE A 225 -10.39 20.78 -17.68
CA ILE A 225 -10.72 19.94 -18.85
C ILE A 225 -9.58 19.97 -19.87
N GLU A 226 -9.00 21.15 -20.15
CA GLU A 226 -7.88 21.33 -21.07
C GLU A 226 -6.67 20.50 -20.60
N ARG A 227 -6.23 20.67 -19.35
CA ARG A 227 -5.09 19.95 -18.78
C ARG A 227 -5.30 18.43 -18.69
N MET A 228 -6.52 18.00 -18.37
CA MET A 228 -6.87 16.57 -18.41
C MET A 228 -6.80 16.02 -19.83
N GLY A 229 -7.27 16.78 -20.82
CA GLY A 229 -7.16 16.42 -22.23
C GLY A 229 -5.70 16.23 -22.67
N GLU A 230 -4.83 17.18 -22.34
CA GLU A 230 -3.38 17.11 -22.61
C GLU A 230 -2.73 15.89 -21.94
N PHE A 231 -3.06 15.62 -20.67
CA PHE A 231 -2.57 14.48 -19.94
C PHE A 231 -2.99 13.14 -20.59
N ILE A 232 -4.25 13.01 -20.99
CA ILE A 232 -4.76 11.81 -21.66
C ILE A 232 -4.06 11.61 -23.01
N LEU A 233 -3.96 12.65 -23.83
CA LEU A 233 -3.31 12.59 -25.14
C LEU A 233 -1.83 12.23 -25.02
N SER A 234 -1.12 12.77 -24.04
CA SER A 234 0.30 12.48 -23.81
C SER A 234 0.56 11.04 -23.36
N ASN A 235 -0.42 10.38 -22.72
CA ASN A 235 -0.29 8.98 -22.31
C ASN A 235 -0.76 8.00 -23.38
N LEU A 236 -1.72 8.36 -24.22
CA LEU A 236 -2.14 7.54 -25.37
C LEU A 236 -1.06 7.47 -26.47
N SER A 237 -0.19 8.46 -26.57
CA SER A 237 0.91 8.47 -27.55
C SER A 237 2.13 7.64 -27.11
N LYS A 238 2.14 7.05 -25.92
CA LYS A 238 3.22 6.21 -25.38
C LYS A 238 2.92 4.70 -25.42
N THR A 239 1.73 4.33 -25.91
CA THR A 239 1.30 2.95 -26.16
C THR A 239 1.36 2.65 -27.65
#